data_e97d9ea35ca010c475fc39832a2d75da
#
_entry.id   e97d9ea35ca010c475fc39832a2d75da
#
_cell.length_a   1.000
_cell.length_b   1.000
_cell.length_c   1.000
_cell.angle_alpha   90.00
_cell.angle_beta   90.00
_cell.angle_gamma   90.00
#
_symmetry.space_group_name_H-M   'P 1'
#
loop_
_entity.id
_entity.type
_entity.pdbx_description
1 polymer ?
#
loop_
_entity_poly.entity_id
_entity_poly.type
_entity_poly.pdbx_seq_one_letter_code
_entity_poly.pdbx_strand_id
1 'polypeptide(L)'
;MEHHVNLVHNIPFFSVFFAMFCGIITPLLKSGRAARHLHGFMVGLVGILSVVLLANVVKNQEAYTFMMGHFPAPWGNELRIGPLEALLAVMVSVVMFLTITAGSRQIFEEIVPEKQKFYFIMLNATYGAMLAMTYTNDMFTGYVFIEILTIASCTLILARGTKQAIVGTTHYLVFGCMGSGLFLLGVCILYGITGQLLFPQMKETIAMLMETGQYHFPLMIVVSLMFMGLGIKSGLFPFHSALPTAYGSTMTTSNGILSGLVLKAYIILAIKLVFEVFTIETLVKLRIADVLFVLGVLGMIMGSFYAVRESRLKRMLAYSSVAQIGYIFMGIGLGSEAGMLAACFHVLAHAVTKSMLFLCCGT
;
A
#
# COMPACT_ATOMS: atom_id res chain seq x y z
N MET A 1 14.01 -27.53 24.63
CA MET A 1 13.39 -26.19 24.61
C MET A 1 12.00 -26.36 24.07
N GLU A 2 11.00 -26.34 24.92
CA GLU A 2 9.60 -26.40 24.50
C GLU A 2 9.28 -25.10 23.76
N HIS A 3 9.10 -25.19 22.46
CA HIS A 3 8.50 -24.11 21.67
C HIS A 3 7.04 -23.99 22.13
N HIS A 4 6.78 -23.16 23.12
CA HIS A 4 5.44 -22.61 23.29
C HIS A 4 5.10 -21.87 22.00
N VAL A 5 4.27 -22.50 21.18
CA VAL A 5 3.72 -21.89 19.96
C VAL A 5 2.92 -20.67 20.42
N ASN A 6 3.54 -19.51 20.40
CA ASN A 6 2.87 -18.28 20.79
C ASN A 6 1.90 -17.94 19.65
N LEU A 7 0.62 -18.28 19.83
CA LEU A 7 -0.44 -18.10 18.82
C LEU A 7 -0.47 -16.68 18.26
N VAL A 8 -0.05 -15.69 19.06
CA VAL A 8 0.02 -14.29 18.64
C VAL A 8 1.05 -14.09 17.51
N HIS A 9 2.16 -14.83 17.51
CA HIS A 9 3.19 -14.74 16.45
C HIS A 9 2.69 -15.21 15.10
N ASN A 10 1.67 -16.03 15.04
CA ASN A 10 1.09 -16.55 13.79
C ASN A 10 0.01 -15.60 13.21
N ILE A 11 -0.44 -14.58 13.93
CA ILE A 11 -1.51 -13.67 13.50
C ILE A 11 -1.24 -13.05 12.13
N PRO A 12 -0.05 -12.52 11.81
CA PRO A 12 0.21 -11.88 10.51
C PRO A 12 0.00 -12.83 9.34
N PHE A 13 0.55 -14.04 9.45
CA PHE A 13 0.39 -15.07 8.42
C PHE A 13 -1.09 -15.45 8.22
N PHE A 14 -1.79 -15.77 9.32
CA PHE A 14 -3.20 -16.13 9.24
C PHE A 14 -4.08 -14.97 8.77
N SER A 15 -3.74 -13.73 9.07
CA SER A 15 -4.47 -12.56 8.59
C SER A 15 -4.42 -12.44 7.07
N VAL A 16 -3.24 -12.58 6.46
CA VAL A 16 -3.07 -12.57 5.00
C VAL A 16 -3.75 -13.78 4.37
N PHE A 17 -3.49 -14.98 4.91
CA PHE A 17 -4.05 -16.23 4.41
C PHE A 17 -5.59 -16.21 4.45
N PHE A 18 -6.17 -15.78 5.57
CA PHE A 18 -7.61 -15.73 5.75
C PHE A 18 -8.29 -14.73 4.79
N ALA A 19 -7.66 -13.57 4.55
CA ALA A 19 -8.14 -12.61 3.57
C ALA A 19 -8.18 -13.20 2.15
N MET A 20 -7.09 -13.84 1.71
CA MET A 20 -7.02 -14.50 0.41
C MET A 20 -7.98 -15.69 0.30
N PHE A 21 -8.08 -16.50 1.34
CA PHE A 21 -8.98 -17.66 1.41
C PHE A 21 -10.46 -17.24 1.33
N CYS A 22 -10.86 -16.17 2.01
CA CYS A 22 -12.20 -15.60 1.86
C CYS A 22 -12.48 -15.16 0.41
N GLY A 23 -11.47 -14.66 -0.30
CA GLY A 23 -11.58 -14.37 -1.74
C GLY A 23 -11.91 -15.63 -2.55
N ILE A 24 -11.24 -16.74 -2.27
CA ILE A 24 -11.46 -18.04 -2.95
C ILE A 24 -12.84 -18.63 -2.62
N ILE A 25 -13.34 -18.46 -1.41
CA ILE A 25 -14.68 -18.98 -0.99
C ILE A 25 -15.83 -18.11 -1.52
N THR A 26 -15.61 -16.82 -1.72
CA THR A 26 -16.67 -15.88 -2.12
C THR A 26 -17.49 -16.32 -3.35
N PRO A 27 -16.93 -16.93 -4.43
CA PRO A 27 -17.71 -17.43 -5.56
C PRO A 27 -18.78 -18.49 -5.18
N LEU A 28 -18.52 -19.28 -4.13
CA LEU A 28 -19.43 -20.34 -3.65
C LEU A 28 -20.66 -19.80 -2.95
N LEU A 29 -20.66 -18.51 -2.57
CA LEU A 29 -21.79 -17.89 -1.88
C LEU A 29 -22.95 -17.63 -2.84
N LYS A 30 -24.19 -17.70 -2.30
CA LYS A 30 -25.43 -17.56 -3.09
C LYS A 30 -25.69 -16.13 -3.56
N SER A 31 -25.24 -15.10 -2.85
CA SER A 31 -25.56 -13.70 -3.13
C SER A 31 -24.44 -12.72 -2.81
N GLY A 32 -24.48 -11.52 -3.41
CA GLY A 32 -23.58 -10.42 -3.06
C GLY A 32 -23.71 -9.96 -1.60
N ARG A 33 -24.91 -10.09 -1.01
CA ARG A 33 -25.10 -9.78 0.43
C ARG A 33 -24.34 -10.75 1.32
N ALA A 34 -24.35 -12.05 1.01
CA ALA A 34 -23.56 -13.05 1.72
C ALA A 34 -22.06 -12.78 1.58
N ALA A 35 -21.61 -12.38 0.39
CA ALA A 35 -20.22 -11.98 0.14
C ALA A 35 -19.81 -10.76 0.99
N ARG A 36 -20.68 -9.74 1.10
CA ARG A 36 -20.46 -8.60 1.99
C ARG A 36 -20.33 -9.02 3.46
N HIS A 37 -21.21 -9.90 3.96
CA HIS A 37 -21.13 -10.36 5.35
C HIS A 37 -19.87 -11.15 5.61
N LEU A 38 -19.44 -12.03 4.68
CA LEU A 38 -18.18 -12.74 4.78
C LEU A 38 -16.99 -11.77 4.83
N HIS A 39 -16.96 -10.77 3.91
CA HIS A 39 -15.91 -9.74 3.90
C HIS A 39 -15.89 -8.93 5.20
N GLY A 40 -17.05 -8.45 5.67
CA GLY A 40 -17.16 -7.68 6.91
C GLY A 40 -16.72 -8.47 8.15
N PHE A 41 -17.13 -9.75 8.22
CA PHE A 41 -16.67 -10.65 9.30
C PHE A 41 -15.17 -10.87 9.26
N MET A 42 -14.60 -11.14 8.08
CA MET A 42 -13.16 -11.34 7.90
C MET A 42 -12.37 -10.11 8.31
N VAL A 43 -12.72 -8.92 7.79
CA VAL A 43 -12.02 -7.67 8.12
C VAL A 43 -12.16 -7.32 9.60
N GLY A 44 -13.34 -7.53 10.19
CA GLY A 44 -13.58 -7.33 11.63
C GLY A 44 -12.74 -8.25 12.49
N LEU A 45 -12.69 -9.55 12.17
CA LEU A 45 -11.88 -10.53 12.90
C LEU A 45 -10.38 -10.21 12.79
N VAL A 46 -9.88 -9.97 11.57
CA VAL A 46 -8.47 -9.60 11.35
C VAL A 46 -8.15 -8.27 12.04
N GLY A 47 -9.09 -7.32 12.07
CA GLY A 47 -8.93 -6.06 12.80
C GLY A 47 -8.74 -6.27 14.29
N ILE A 48 -9.55 -7.12 14.93
CA ILE A 48 -9.41 -7.49 16.35
C ILE A 48 -8.05 -8.18 16.59
N LEU A 49 -7.69 -9.14 15.74
CA LEU A 49 -6.39 -9.82 15.84
C LEU A 49 -5.22 -8.84 15.68
N SER A 50 -5.34 -7.86 14.79
CA SER A 50 -4.31 -6.80 14.61
C SER A 50 -4.18 -5.90 15.83
N VAL A 51 -5.27 -5.61 16.54
CA VAL A 51 -5.22 -4.87 17.82
C VAL A 51 -4.51 -5.69 18.91
N VAL A 52 -4.81 -6.99 19.00
CA VAL A 52 -4.12 -7.91 19.92
C VAL A 52 -2.62 -7.97 19.61
N LEU A 53 -2.29 -8.07 18.32
CA LEU A 53 -0.90 -8.05 17.84
C LEU A 53 -0.18 -6.77 18.23
N LEU A 54 -0.82 -5.60 17.97
CA LEU A 54 -0.27 -4.30 18.35
C LEU A 54 -0.02 -4.20 19.85
N ALA A 55 -0.99 -4.60 20.68
CA ALA A 55 -0.84 -4.59 22.14
C ALA A 55 0.31 -5.48 22.60
N ASN A 56 0.50 -6.65 21.98
CA ASN A 56 1.60 -7.56 22.30
C ASN A 56 2.97 -6.97 21.91
N VAL A 57 3.11 -6.45 20.69
CA VAL A 57 4.37 -5.87 20.21
C VAL A 57 4.75 -4.62 20.99
N VAL A 58 3.79 -3.75 21.32
CA VAL A 58 4.04 -2.56 22.14
C VAL A 58 4.44 -2.93 23.58
N LYS A 59 3.83 -3.97 24.14
CA LYS A 59 4.19 -4.45 25.49
C LYS A 59 5.61 -5.04 25.55
N ASN A 60 5.99 -5.82 24.54
CA ASN A 60 7.30 -6.48 24.50
C ASN A 60 8.41 -5.57 23.98
N GLN A 61 8.06 -4.47 23.28
CA GLN A 61 8.98 -3.52 22.64
C GLN A 61 9.99 -4.15 21.66
N GLU A 62 9.72 -5.35 21.17
CA GLU A 62 10.58 -6.09 20.25
C GLU A 62 9.84 -6.41 18.96
N ALA A 63 10.52 -6.19 17.83
CA ALA A 63 10.08 -6.69 16.53
C ALA A 63 10.52 -8.15 16.40
N TYR A 64 9.70 -8.97 15.74
CA TYR A 64 10.03 -10.36 15.46
C TYR A 64 9.83 -10.68 13.98
N THR A 65 10.50 -11.74 13.52
CA THR A 65 10.34 -12.30 12.19
C THR A 65 9.60 -13.64 12.26
N PHE A 66 8.77 -13.88 11.26
CA PHE A 66 8.01 -15.12 11.11
C PHE A 66 8.35 -15.76 9.76
N MET A 67 8.99 -16.94 9.81
CA MET A 67 9.33 -17.71 8.62
C MET A 67 8.12 -18.52 8.16
N MET A 68 7.61 -18.24 6.96
CA MET A 68 6.47 -18.95 6.41
C MET A 68 6.83 -20.42 6.15
N GLY A 69 6.04 -21.32 6.73
CA GLY A 69 6.27 -22.76 6.62
C GLY A 69 7.50 -23.27 7.39
N HIS A 70 8.10 -22.45 8.26
CA HIS A 70 9.34 -22.76 9.01
C HIS A 70 10.56 -23.03 8.12
N PHE A 71 10.52 -22.66 6.85
CA PHE A 71 11.66 -22.75 5.95
C PHE A 71 12.50 -21.46 6.02
N PRO A 72 13.83 -21.58 6.21
CA PRO A 72 14.71 -20.42 6.13
C PRO A 72 14.78 -19.88 4.70
N ALA A 73 15.13 -18.61 4.54
CA ALA A 73 15.40 -18.05 3.23
C ALA A 73 16.59 -18.77 2.57
N PRO A 74 16.60 -18.96 1.25
CA PRO A 74 15.65 -18.44 0.24
C PRO A 74 14.45 -19.35 -0.03
N TRP A 75 14.32 -20.47 0.70
CA TRP A 75 13.25 -21.46 0.48
C TRP A 75 11.90 -21.05 1.04
N GLY A 76 11.90 -20.22 2.08
CA GLY A 76 10.71 -19.67 2.72
C GLY A 76 10.67 -18.15 2.63
N ASN A 77 9.46 -17.60 2.63
CA ASN A 77 9.22 -16.18 2.72
C ASN A 77 9.22 -15.75 4.20
N GLU A 78 9.64 -14.53 4.48
CA GLU A 78 9.72 -14.00 5.82
C GLU A 78 8.80 -12.79 6.00
N LEU A 79 8.09 -12.75 7.12
CA LEU A 79 7.29 -11.62 7.54
C LEU A 79 7.99 -10.96 8.74
N ARG A 80 8.03 -9.64 8.76
CA ARG A 80 8.52 -8.85 9.88
C ARG A 80 7.38 -8.11 10.54
N ILE A 81 7.36 -8.16 11.86
CA ILE A 81 6.31 -7.57 12.66
C ILE A 81 6.95 -6.71 13.75
N GLY A 82 6.81 -5.41 13.60
CA GLY A 82 7.18 -4.41 14.59
C GLY A 82 5.99 -3.51 14.95
N PRO A 83 6.19 -2.50 15.80
CA PRO A 83 5.14 -1.57 16.19
C PRO A 83 4.51 -0.83 15.00
N LEU A 84 5.31 -0.48 13.98
CA LEU A 84 4.85 0.21 12.78
C LEU A 84 3.92 -0.69 11.97
N GLU A 85 4.34 -1.92 11.67
CA GLU A 85 3.56 -2.86 10.89
C GLU A 85 2.23 -3.21 11.58
N ALA A 86 2.26 -3.44 12.89
CA ALA A 86 1.06 -3.74 13.67
C ALA A 86 0.08 -2.55 13.68
N LEU A 87 0.56 -1.32 13.86
CA LEU A 87 -0.25 -0.11 13.81
C LEU A 87 -0.89 0.09 12.43
N LEU A 88 -0.12 -0.10 11.36
CA LEU A 88 -0.60 0.02 9.98
C LEU A 88 -1.64 -1.05 9.65
N ALA A 89 -1.48 -2.28 10.14
CA ALA A 89 -2.49 -3.33 9.95
C ALA A 89 -3.81 -3.00 10.66
N VAL A 90 -3.76 -2.42 11.87
CA VAL A 90 -4.95 -1.90 12.55
C VAL A 90 -5.60 -0.80 11.73
N MET A 91 -4.84 0.18 11.25
CA MET A 91 -5.35 1.27 10.41
C MET A 91 -6.06 0.72 9.16
N VAL A 92 -5.40 -0.17 8.41
CA VAL A 92 -5.96 -0.76 7.18
C VAL A 92 -7.26 -1.50 7.49
N SER A 93 -7.31 -2.27 8.57
CA SER A 93 -8.49 -3.04 8.97
C SER A 93 -9.66 -2.14 9.37
N VAL A 94 -9.41 -1.15 10.23
CA VAL A 94 -10.45 -0.23 10.72
C VAL A 94 -11.02 0.61 9.57
N VAL A 95 -10.14 1.20 8.75
CA VAL A 95 -10.59 2.05 7.64
C VAL A 95 -11.32 1.22 6.59
N MET A 96 -10.88 0.00 6.27
CA MET A 96 -11.57 -0.92 5.36
C MET A 96 -12.95 -1.27 5.89
N PHE A 97 -13.05 -1.68 7.15
CA PHE A 97 -14.32 -2.07 7.79
C PHE A 97 -15.33 -0.92 7.76
N LEU A 98 -14.91 0.28 8.17
CA LEU A 98 -15.77 1.46 8.20
C LEU A 98 -16.21 1.87 6.79
N THR A 99 -15.29 1.87 5.82
CA THR A 99 -15.58 2.27 4.44
C THR A 99 -16.58 1.33 3.77
N ILE A 100 -16.43 0.01 3.94
CA ILE A 100 -17.37 -0.96 3.36
C ILE A 100 -18.72 -0.96 4.09
N THR A 101 -18.72 -0.77 5.40
CA THR A 101 -19.96 -0.71 6.18
C THR A 101 -20.78 0.52 5.79
N ALA A 102 -20.17 1.70 5.77
CA ALA A 102 -20.81 2.95 5.40
C ALA A 102 -21.22 2.98 3.91
N GLY A 103 -20.34 2.49 3.01
CA GLY A 103 -20.59 2.48 1.56
C GLY A 103 -21.43 1.31 1.04
N SER A 104 -21.90 0.42 1.91
CA SER A 104 -22.57 -0.83 1.51
C SER A 104 -23.81 -0.62 0.64
N ARG A 105 -24.62 0.39 0.93
CA ARG A 105 -25.82 0.73 0.15
C ARG A 105 -25.44 1.06 -1.30
N GLN A 106 -24.44 1.90 -1.51
CA GLN A 106 -23.99 2.30 -2.82
C GLN A 106 -23.46 1.11 -3.65
N ILE A 107 -22.76 0.15 -3.02
CA ILE A 107 -22.26 -1.05 -3.71
C ILE A 107 -23.45 -1.83 -4.33
N PHE A 108 -24.56 -2.00 -3.59
CA PHE A 108 -25.71 -2.74 -4.09
C PHE A 108 -26.57 -1.95 -5.08
N GLU A 109 -26.58 -0.64 -5.04
CA GLU A 109 -27.29 0.22 -5.97
C GLU A 109 -26.53 0.43 -7.30
N GLU A 110 -25.20 0.54 -7.27
CA GLU A 110 -24.40 0.88 -8.45
C GLU A 110 -23.78 -0.33 -9.17
N ILE A 111 -23.67 -1.49 -8.51
CA ILE A 111 -23.11 -2.71 -9.13
C ILE A 111 -24.22 -3.71 -9.45
N VAL A 112 -24.24 -4.16 -10.71
CA VAL A 112 -25.16 -5.20 -11.19
C VAL A 112 -25.02 -6.45 -10.32
N PRO A 113 -26.13 -7.11 -9.90
CA PRO A 113 -26.10 -8.24 -8.96
C PRO A 113 -25.12 -9.36 -9.30
N GLU A 114 -24.96 -9.68 -10.60
CA GLU A 114 -24.05 -10.73 -11.08
C GLU A 114 -22.58 -10.40 -10.81
N LYS A 115 -22.23 -9.12 -10.76
CA LYS A 115 -20.85 -8.64 -10.55
C LYS A 115 -20.52 -8.37 -9.09
N GLN A 116 -21.49 -8.31 -8.18
CA GLN A 116 -21.29 -8.00 -6.77
C GLN A 116 -20.33 -8.98 -6.08
N LYS A 117 -20.48 -10.29 -6.33
CA LYS A 117 -19.57 -11.30 -5.79
C LYS A 117 -18.14 -11.08 -6.26
N PHE A 118 -17.95 -10.80 -7.55
CA PHE A 118 -16.64 -10.54 -8.12
C PHE A 118 -15.98 -9.29 -7.51
N TYR A 119 -16.77 -8.25 -7.25
CA TYR A 119 -16.31 -7.07 -6.53
C TYR A 119 -15.76 -7.42 -5.14
N PHE A 120 -16.46 -8.25 -4.35
CA PHE A 120 -15.99 -8.69 -3.03
C PHE A 120 -14.79 -9.64 -3.09
N ILE A 121 -14.64 -10.45 -4.14
CA ILE A 121 -13.43 -11.25 -4.38
C ILE A 121 -12.23 -10.32 -4.51
N MET A 122 -12.32 -9.31 -5.37
CA MET A 122 -11.23 -8.36 -5.57
C MET A 122 -10.98 -7.47 -4.35
N LEU A 123 -12.00 -7.20 -3.58
CA LEU A 123 -11.88 -6.47 -2.32
C LEU A 123 -11.10 -7.28 -1.27
N ASN A 124 -11.37 -8.60 -1.16
CA ASN A 124 -10.61 -9.51 -0.32
C ASN A 124 -9.14 -9.60 -0.77
N ALA A 125 -8.89 -9.69 -2.08
CA ALA A 125 -7.54 -9.67 -2.65
C ALA A 125 -6.82 -8.34 -2.36
N THR A 126 -7.52 -7.20 -2.50
CA THR A 126 -6.99 -5.87 -2.14
C THR A 126 -6.57 -5.82 -0.67
N TYR A 127 -7.43 -6.27 0.23
CA TYR A 127 -7.16 -6.27 1.67
C TYR A 127 -5.99 -7.19 2.03
N GLY A 128 -5.98 -8.43 1.51
CA GLY A 128 -4.90 -9.38 1.73
C GLY A 128 -3.56 -8.89 1.18
N ALA A 129 -3.54 -8.29 -0.01
CA ALA A 129 -2.33 -7.71 -0.60
C ALA A 129 -1.78 -6.54 0.23
N MET A 130 -2.64 -5.66 0.76
CA MET A 130 -2.21 -4.57 1.65
C MET A 130 -1.59 -5.08 2.94
N LEU A 131 -2.20 -6.08 3.59
CA LEU A 131 -1.63 -6.71 4.78
C LEU A 131 -0.29 -7.39 4.47
N ALA A 132 -0.20 -8.12 3.36
CA ALA A 132 1.03 -8.77 2.94
C ALA A 132 2.16 -7.76 2.67
N MET A 133 1.87 -6.63 2.00
CA MET A 133 2.84 -5.54 1.81
C MET A 133 3.27 -4.89 3.13
N THR A 134 2.36 -4.82 4.10
CA THR A 134 2.66 -4.28 5.43
C THR A 134 3.62 -5.19 6.18
N TYR A 135 3.45 -6.51 6.11
CA TYR A 135 4.24 -7.46 6.87
C TYR A 135 5.48 -7.99 6.13
N THR A 136 5.56 -7.88 4.80
CA THR A 136 6.66 -8.47 4.03
C THR A 136 8.03 -8.02 4.51
N ASN A 137 8.99 -8.94 4.55
CA ASN A 137 10.41 -8.71 4.81
C ASN A 137 11.29 -9.11 3.60
N ASP A 138 10.64 -9.32 2.46
CA ASP A 138 11.25 -9.73 1.20
C ASP A 138 10.88 -8.79 0.06
N MET A 139 11.87 -8.41 -0.73
CA MET A 139 11.73 -7.42 -1.80
C MET A 139 10.88 -7.91 -2.96
N PHE A 140 11.09 -9.15 -3.38
CA PHE A 140 10.36 -9.72 -4.50
C PHE A 140 8.91 -10.01 -4.14
N THR A 141 8.67 -10.45 -2.92
CA THR A 141 7.31 -10.62 -2.38
C THR A 141 6.58 -9.28 -2.31
N GLY A 142 7.25 -8.22 -1.90
CA GLY A 142 6.71 -6.87 -1.97
C GLY A 142 6.25 -6.50 -3.38
N TYR A 143 7.06 -6.80 -4.41
CA TYR A 143 6.70 -6.60 -5.81
C TYR A 143 5.47 -7.43 -6.24
N VAL A 144 5.40 -8.70 -5.88
CA VAL A 144 4.25 -9.56 -6.22
C VAL A 144 2.94 -8.98 -5.67
N PHE A 145 2.94 -8.51 -4.43
CA PHE A 145 1.75 -7.90 -3.84
C PHE A 145 1.41 -6.51 -4.41
N ILE A 146 2.41 -5.77 -4.91
CA ILE A 146 2.17 -4.57 -5.72
C ILE A 146 1.34 -4.91 -6.96
N GLU A 147 1.64 -6.01 -7.67
CA GLU A 147 0.92 -6.41 -8.88
C GLU A 147 -0.50 -6.90 -8.56
N ILE A 148 -0.65 -7.75 -7.55
CA ILE A 148 -1.97 -8.20 -7.10
C ILE A 148 -2.85 -6.99 -6.74
N LEU A 149 -2.30 -6.03 -5.99
CA LEU A 149 -3.01 -4.83 -5.59
C LEU A 149 -3.39 -3.95 -6.79
N THR A 150 -2.55 -3.88 -7.83
CA THR A 150 -2.83 -3.12 -9.06
C THR A 150 -4.01 -3.72 -9.81
N ILE A 151 -4.01 -5.04 -10.05
CA ILE A 151 -5.09 -5.74 -10.77
C ILE A 151 -6.40 -5.64 -9.99
N ALA A 152 -6.35 -5.88 -8.67
CA ALA A 152 -7.53 -5.76 -7.81
C ALA A 152 -8.09 -4.34 -7.84
N SER A 153 -7.25 -3.31 -7.77
CA SER A 153 -7.64 -1.89 -7.87
C SER A 153 -8.29 -1.54 -9.20
N CYS A 154 -7.75 -2.04 -10.31
CA CYS A 154 -8.37 -1.86 -11.65
C CYS A 154 -9.80 -2.40 -11.67
N THR A 155 -10.05 -3.53 -11.03
CA THR A 155 -11.39 -4.11 -10.94
C THR A 155 -12.33 -3.24 -10.08
N LEU A 156 -11.84 -2.66 -8.98
CA LEU A 156 -12.63 -1.74 -8.16
C LEU A 156 -13.01 -0.46 -8.92
N ILE A 157 -12.13 0.03 -9.81
CA ILE A 157 -12.41 1.19 -10.69
C ILE A 157 -13.47 0.81 -11.72
N LEU A 158 -13.35 -0.38 -12.32
CA LEU A 158 -14.22 -0.86 -13.39
C LEU A 158 -15.60 -1.33 -12.90
N ALA A 159 -15.83 -1.45 -11.60
CA ALA A 159 -17.01 -2.10 -11.01
C ALA A 159 -18.34 -1.59 -11.56
N ARG A 160 -18.45 -0.29 -11.89
CA ARG A 160 -19.64 0.32 -12.50
C ARG A 160 -19.88 -0.09 -13.97
N GLY A 161 -18.86 -0.56 -14.68
CA GLY A 161 -18.96 -0.96 -16.09
C GLY A 161 -19.23 0.17 -17.08
N THR A 162 -19.06 1.43 -16.72
CA THR A 162 -19.29 2.58 -17.62
C THR A 162 -18.10 2.81 -18.57
N LYS A 163 -18.37 3.42 -19.73
CA LYS A 163 -17.28 3.78 -20.68
C LYS A 163 -16.20 4.64 -20.02
N GLN A 164 -16.58 5.58 -19.15
CA GLN A 164 -15.65 6.42 -18.41
C GLN A 164 -14.81 5.61 -17.42
N ALA A 165 -15.40 4.60 -16.75
CA ALA A 165 -14.68 3.70 -15.88
C ALA A 165 -13.65 2.86 -16.65
N ILE A 166 -13.95 2.42 -17.88
CA ILE A 166 -12.99 1.72 -18.74
C ILE A 166 -11.78 2.62 -19.03
N VAL A 167 -12.00 3.86 -19.47
CA VAL A 167 -10.92 4.81 -19.73
C VAL A 167 -10.09 5.08 -18.46
N GLY A 168 -10.77 5.31 -17.32
CA GLY A 168 -10.10 5.52 -16.04
C GLY A 168 -9.25 4.33 -15.62
N THR A 169 -9.77 3.10 -15.80
CA THR A 169 -9.06 1.85 -15.51
C THR A 169 -7.85 1.68 -16.42
N THR A 170 -7.99 1.97 -17.73
CA THR A 170 -6.86 1.86 -18.68
C THR A 170 -5.74 2.82 -18.30
N HIS A 171 -6.04 4.08 -17.98
CA HIS A 171 -5.04 5.03 -17.52
C HIS A 171 -4.37 4.55 -16.22
N TYR A 172 -5.16 4.10 -15.24
CA TYR A 172 -4.64 3.60 -13.98
C TYR A 172 -3.74 2.36 -14.18
N LEU A 173 -4.13 1.44 -15.08
CA LEU A 173 -3.35 0.25 -15.40
C LEU A 173 -2.03 0.61 -16.08
N VAL A 174 -2.04 1.50 -17.09
CA VAL A 174 -0.81 1.90 -17.81
C VAL A 174 0.20 2.52 -16.86
N PHE A 175 -0.22 3.52 -16.06
CA PHE A 175 0.68 4.10 -15.05
C PHE A 175 1.08 3.07 -13.98
N GLY A 176 0.15 2.19 -13.60
CA GLY A 176 0.43 1.08 -12.72
C GLY A 176 1.54 0.16 -13.23
N CYS A 177 1.46 -0.29 -14.49
CA CYS A 177 2.48 -1.13 -15.11
C CYS A 177 3.84 -0.42 -15.26
N MET A 178 3.82 0.89 -15.59
CA MET A 178 5.06 1.69 -15.63
C MET A 178 5.73 1.73 -14.24
N GLY A 179 4.95 2.02 -13.20
CA GLY A 179 5.48 2.10 -11.84
C GLY A 179 6.04 0.77 -11.34
N SER A 180 5.32 -0.33 -11.54
CA SER A 180 5.81 -1.67 -11.13
C SER A 180 6.98 -2.15 -11.99
N GLY A 181 6.99 -1.82 -13.27
CA GLY A 181 8.13 -2.15 -14.15
C GLY A 181 9.43 -1.47 -13.71
N LEU A 182 9.38 -0.16 -13.36
CA LEU A 182 10.52 0.56 -12.80
C LEU A 182 10.96 -0.02 -11.44
N PHE A 183 9.99 -0.35 -10.58
CA PHE A 183 10.30 -0.97 -9.30
C PHE A 183 10.98 -2.33 -9.49
N LEU A 184 10.43 -3.20 -10.35
CA LEU A 184 11.01 -4.52 -10.65
C LEU A 184 12.42 -4.40 -11.24
N LEU A 185 12.63 -3.45 -12.17
CA LEU A 185 13.95 -3.21 -12.75
C LEU A 185 14.96 -2.82 -11.65
N GLY A 186 14.56 -1.95 -10.72
CA GLY A 186 15.34 -1.62 -9.53
C GLY A 186 15.66 -2.86 -8.69
N VAL A 187 14.67 -3.73 -8.43
CA VAL A 187 14.85 -4.99 -7.68
C VAL A 187 15.84 -5.92 -8.39
N CYS A 188 15.72 -6.09 -9.72
CA CYS A 188 16.62 -6.94 -10.49
C CYS A 188 18.09 -6.46 -10.43
N ILE A 189 18.31 -5.14 -10.59
CA ILE A 189 19.67 -4.58 -10.50
C ILE A 189 20.20 -4.71 -9.07
N LEU A 190 19.37 -4.42 -8.06
CA LEU A 190 19.76 -4.54 -6.65
C LEU A 190 20.13 -5.98 -6.29
N TYR A 191 19.34 -6.96 -6.76
CA TYR A 191 19.64 -8.37 -6.60
C TYR A 191 20.96 -8.76 -7.29
N GLY A 192 21.22 -8.24 -8.49
CA GLY A 192 22.48 -8.44 -9.19
C GLY A 192 23.71 -7.87 -8.44
N ILE A 193 23.53 -6.81 -7.65
CA ILE A 193 24.59 -6.20 -6.83
C ILE A 193 24.77 -6.92 -5.50
N THR A 194 23.67 -7.27 -4.82
CA THR A 194 23.67 -7.78 -3.43
C THR A 194 23.61 -9.28 -3.35
N GLY A 195 23.02 -9.97 -4.34
CA GLY A 195 22.71 -11.40 -4.30
C GLY A 195 21.61 -11.77 -3.28
N GLN A 196 20.91 -10.77 -2.71
CA GLN A 196 19.96 -10.96 -1.62
C GLN A 196 18.58 -10.38 -1.98
N LEU A 197 17.51 -10.93 -1.36
CA LEU A 197 16.15 -10.42 -1.49
C LEU A 197 15.52 -10.06 -0.14
N LEU A 198 16.00 -10.60 0.97
CA LEU A 198 15.55 -10.25 2.31
C LEU A 198 16.10 -8.87 2.74
N PHE A 199 15.24 -8.07 3.34
CA PHE A 199 15.55 -6.70 3.76
C PHE A 199 16.79 -6.59 4.68
N PRO A 200 16.93 -7.39 5.76
CA PRO A 200 18.08 -7.27 6.66
C PRO A 200 19.40 -7.54 5.95
N GLN A 201 19.46 -8.60 5.14
CA GLN A 201 20.68 -8.98 4.42
C GLN A 201 21.06 -7.94 3.34
N MET A 202 20.05 -7.39 2.64
CA MET A 202 20.26 -6.27 1.72
C MET A 202 20.81 -5.04 2.43
N LYS A 203 20.27 -4.70 3.59
CA LYS A 203 20.72 -3.55 4.40
C LYS A 203 22.18 -3.66 4.78
N GLU A 204 22.60 -4.82 5.27
CA GLU A 204 23.99 -5.08 5.63
C GLU A 204 24.92 -4.96 4.42
N THR A 205 24.55 -5.56 3.30
CA THR A 205 25.33 -5.50 2.06
C THR A 205 25.44 -4.05 1.53
N ILE A 206 24.31 -3.31 1.51
CA ILE A 206 24.31 -1.91 1.08
C ILE A 206 25.17 -1.05 1.99
N ALA A 207 25.13 -1.25 3.30
CA ALA A 207 25.97 -0.52 4.26
C ALA A 207 27.47 -0.72 3.93
N MET A 208 27.90 -1.97 3.73
CA MET A 208 29.31 -2.27 3.33
C MET A 208 29.69 -1.63 1.99
N LEU A 209 28.79 -1.64 1.00
CA LEU A 209 29.06 -1.03 -0.31
C LEU A 209 29.14 0.50 -0.22
N MET A 210 28.35 1.12 0.64
CA MET A 210 28.39 2.57 0.88
C MET A 210 29.66 3.01 1.62
N GLU A 211 30.18 2.19 2.54
CA GLU A 211 31.44 2.46 3.26
C GLU A 211 32.65 2.34 2.32
N THR A 212 32.67 1.35 1.44
CA THR A 212 33.76 1.15 0.47
C THR A 212 33.72 2.14 -0.70
N GLY A 213 32.61 2.87 -0.87
CA GLY A 213 32.35 3.75 -2.02
C GLY A 213 32.13 3.01 -3.35
N GLN A 214 32.11 1.68 -3.31
CA GLN A 214 31.81 0.86 -4.48
C GLN A 214 30.33 0.93 -4.83
N TYR A 215 30.01 0.84 -6.12
CA TYR A 215 28.64 0.83 -6.63
C TYR A 215 27.78 2.05 -6.28
N HIS A 216 28.37 3.19 -5.91
CA HIS A 216 27.63 4.42 -5.57
C HIS A 216 26.66 4.83 -6.69
N PHE A 217 27.14 4.87 -7.95
CA PHE A 217 26.30 5.24 -9.09
C PHE A 217 25.22 4.18 -9.41
N PRO A 218 25.51 2.87 -9.47
CA PRO A 218 24.49 1.84 -9.59
C PRO A 218 23.44 1.87 -8.48
N LEU A 219 23.83 2.06 -7.22
CA LEU A 219 22.90 2.18 -6.09
C LEU A 219 22.00 3.41 -6.23
N MET A 220 22.54 4.55 -6.67
CA MET A 220 21.74 5.75 -6.95
C MET A 220 20.67 5.47 -8.02
N ILE A 221 21.00 4.76 -9.10
CA ILE A 221 20.04 4.35 -10.14
C ILE A 221 18.96 3.44 -9.54
N VAL A 222 19.37 2.41 -8.81
CA VAL A 222 18.43 1.45 -8.19
C VAL A 222 17.44 2.15 -7.28
N VAL A 223 17.93 2.95 -6.34
CA VAL A 223 17.05 3.66 -5.39
C VAL A 223 16.13 4.63 -6.12
N SER A 224 16.63 5.34 -7.15
CA SER A 224 15.81 6.22 -7.99
C SER A 224 14.70 5.45 -8.69
N LEU A 225 15.00 4.32 -9.34
CA LEU A 225 14.01 3.49 -10.04
C LEU A 225 12.92 2.98 -9.09
N MET A 226 13.32 2.50 -7.92
CA MET A 226 12.38 1.95 -6.94
C MET A 226 11.46 3.02 -6.35
N PHE A 227 12.01 4.16 -5.91
CA PHE A 227 11.20 5.25 -5.35
C PHE A 227 10.36 5.96 -6.41
N MET A 228 10.85 6.10 -7.65
CA MET A 228 10.03 6.60 -8.77
C MET A 228 8.91 5.63 -9.10
N GLY A 229 9.17 4.32 -9.13
CA GLY A 229 8.15 3.28 -9.33
C GLY A 229 7.02 3.37 -8.29
N LEU A 230 7.37 3.42 -7.00
CA LEU A 230 6.41 3.60 -5.92
C LEU A 230 5.73 4.98 -5.93
N GLY A 231 6.46 6.02 -6.34
CA GLY A 231 5.92 7.37 -6.55
C GLY A 231 4.83 7.40 -7.63
N ILE A 232 5.07 6.77 -8.77
CA ILE A 232 4.07 6.63 -9.85
C ILE A 232 2.83 5.88 -9.33
N LYS A 233 3.02 4.75 -8.64
CA LYS A 233 1.94 3.95 -8.05
C LYS A 233 1.12 4.72 -7.01
N SER A 234 1.75 5.56 -6.21
CA SER A 234 1.08 6.39 -5.22
C SER A 234 0.46 7.66 -5.79
N GLY A 235 0.75 8.00 -7.07
CA GLY A 235 0.26 9.20 -7.73
C GLY A 235 1.02 10.47 -7.36
N LEU A 236 2.32 10.37 -7.10
CA LEU A 236 3.20 11.50 -6.88
C LEU A 236 3.27 12.38 -8.14
N PHE A 237 3.28 13.69 -7.97
CA PHE A 237 3.51 14.62 -9.08
C PHE A 237 4.93 14.42 -9.66
N PRO A 238 5.09 14.41 -11.00
CA PRO A 238 4.15 14.76 -12.08
C PRO A 238 3.28 13.60 -12.59
N PHE A 239 3.40 12.38 -12.04
CA PHE A 239 2.75 11.16 -12.57
C PHE A 239 1.30 10.96 -12.07
N HIS A 240 0.68 11.99 -11.53
CA HIS A 240 -0.62 11.96 -10.87
C HIS A 240 -1.83 11.85 -11.81
N SER A 241 -1.66 12.00 -13.13
CA SER A 241 -2.76 12.20 -14.08
C SER A 241 -3.79 11.05 -14.12
N ALA A 242 -3.38 9.84 -13.77
CA ALA A 242 -4.27 8.68 -13.71
C ALA A 242 -5.32 8.81 -12.58
N LEU A 243 -5.00 9.45 -11.44
CA LEU A 243 -5.88 9.51 -10.28
C LEU A 243 -7.17 10.30 -10.53
N PRO A 244 -7.15 11.54 -11.05
CA PRO A 244 -8.39 12.30 -11.30
C PRO A 244 -9.28 11.64 -12.34
N THR A 245 -8.69 10.96 -13.32
CA THR A 245 -9.43 10.24 -14.39
C THR A 245 -10.10 8.99 -13.80
N ALA A 246 -9.38 8.19 -13.04
CA ALA A 246 -9.89 6.99 -12.41
C ALA A 246 -10.97 7.32 -11.37
N TYR A 247 -10.67 8.21 -10.41
CA TYR A 247 -11.57 8.53 -9.30
C TYR A 247 -12.83 9.28 -9.73
N GLY A 248 -12.73 10.09 -10.81
CA GLY A 248 -13.88 10.77 -11.39
C GLY A 248 -14.96 9.83 -11.91
N SER A 249 -14.58 8.63 -12.34
CA SER A 249 -15.48 7.62 -12.94
C SER A 249 -15.88 6.50 -11.99
N THR A 250 -15.20 6.35 -10.87
CA THR A 250 -15.36 5.27 -9.90
C THR A 250 -16.45 5.59 -8.86
N MET A 251 -17.03 4.56 -8.21
CA MET A 251 -17.94 4.75 -7.07
C MET A 251 -17.20 5.39 -5.91
N THR A 252 -17.95 6.12 -5.06
CA THR A 252 -17.35 6.80 -3.90
C THR A 252 -16.80 5.82 -2.88
N THR A 253 -17.47 4.68 -2.65
CA THR A 253 -16.97 3.61 -1.78
C THR A 253 -15.62 3.07 -2.27
N SER A 254 -15.51 2.72 -3.56
CA SER A 254 -14.22 2.30 -4.15
C SER A 254 -13.16 3.41 -4.07
N ASN A 255 -13.53 4.68 -4.31
CA ASN A 255 -12.62 5.80 -4.17
C ASN A 255 -12.11 5.96 -2.73
N GLY A 256 -12.97 5.74 -1.73
CA GLY A 256 -12.57 5.74 -0.32
C GLY A 256 -11.48 4.70 -0.05
N ILE A 257 -11.58 3.50 -0.64
CA ILE A 257 -10.59 2.43 -0.51
C ILE A 257 -9.32 2.76 -1.32
N LEU A 258 -9.47 3.16 -2.58
CA LEU A 258 -8.34 3.45 -3.46
C LEU A 258 -7.50 4.60 -2.92
N SER A 259 -8.13 5.73 -2.62
CA SER A 259 -7.44 6.91 -2.11
C SER A 259 -7.06 6.78 -0.63
N GLY A 260 -7.92 6.18 0.19
CA GLY A 260 -7.70 6.01 1.62
C GLY A 260 -6.66 4.95 1.97
N LEU A 261 -6.62 3.84 1.25
CA LEU A 261 -5.83 2.66 1.62
C LEU A 261 -4.84 2.23 0.53
N VAL A 262 -5.28 2.02 -0.71
CA VAL A 262 -4.42 1.45 -1.76
C VAL A 262 -3.16 2.30 -2.01
N LEU A 263 -3.31 3.62 -2.17
CA LEU A 263 -2.16 4.50 -2.36
C LEU A 263 -1.18 4.45 -1.17
N LYS A 264 -1.72 4.25 0.06
CA LYS A 264 -0.89 4.14 1.27
C LYS A 264 -0.11 2.84 1.31
N ALA A 265 -0.62 1.74 0.78
CA ALA A 265 0.13 0.49 0.73
C ALA A 265 1.47 0.67 -0.03
N TYR A 266 1.47 1.39 -1.15
CA TYR A 266 2.71 1.70 -1.88
C TYR A 266 3.63 2.64 -1.10
N ILE A 267 3.07 3.63 -0.40
CA ILE A 267 3.84 4.56 0.44
C ILE A 267 4.39 3.84 1.68
N ILE A 268 3.63 2.94 2.29
CA ILE A 268 4.08 2.10 3.41
C ILE A 268 5.28 1.27 2.99
N LEU A 269 5.23 0.65 1.81
CA LEU A 269 6.38 -0.09 1.29
C LEU A 269 7.58 0.85 1.09
N ALA A 270 7.39 2.05 0.54
CA ALA A 270 8.48 3.04 0.41
C ALA A 270 9.09 3.39 1.78
N ILE A 271 8.28 3.63 2.80
CA ILE A 271 8.73 3.90 4.18
C ILE A 271 9.51 2.70 4.74
N LYS A 272 9.00 1.48 4.54
CA LYS A 272 9.70 0.25 4.96
C LYS A 272 11.07 0.13 4.30
N LEU A 273 11.16 0.41 3.00
CA LEU A 273 12.45 0.40 2.29
C LEU A 273 13.43 1.40 2.87
N VAL A 274 12.97 2.57 3.33
CA VAL A 274 13.84 3.54 4.02
C VAL A 274 14.33 3.00 5.35
N PHE A 275 13.48 2.38 6.16
CA PHE A 275 13.88 1.90 7.49
C PHE A 275 14.68 0.60 7.46
N GLU A 276 14.26 -0.33 6.57
CA GLU A 276 14.69 -1.72 6.63
C GLU A 276 15.75 -2.09 5.58
N VAL A 277 15.96 -1.22 4.55
CA VAL A 277 16.88 -1.53 3.44
C VAL A 277 17.90 -0.42 3.24
N PHE A 278 17.45 0.80 2.89
CA PHE A 278 18.36 1.85 2.43
C PHE A 278 18.87 2.78 3.52
N THR A 279 18.20 2.91 4.64
CA THR A 279 18.43 3.92 5.69
C THR A 279 18.23 5.38 5.22
N ILE A 280 17.91 6.27 6.15
CA ILE A 280 17.77 7.72 5.87
C ILE A 280 19.11 8.29 5.39
N GLU A 281 20.21 7.88 6.02
CA GLU A 281 21.55 8.33 5.69
C GLU A 281 21.94 8.01 4.24
N THR A 282 21.61 6.79 3.77
CA THR A 282 21.86 6.37 2.38
C THR A 282 21.07 7.21 1.38
N LEU A 283 19.78 7.50 1.65
CA LEU A 283 18.98 8.37 0.79
C LEU A 283 19.58 9.78 0.67
N VAL A 284 20.08 10.32 1.76
CA VAL A 284 20.73 11.65 1.79
C VAL A 284 22.06 11.63 1.04
N LYS A 285 22.92 10.63 1.28
CA LYS A 285 24.20 10.47 0.58
C LYS A 285 24.04 10.31 -0.93
N LEU A 286 23.01 9.58 -1.37
CA LEU A 286 22.67 9.38 -2.78
C LEU A 286 21.87 10.55 -3.41
N ARG A 287 21.60 11.61 -2.68
CA ARG A 287 20.79 12.77 -3.11
C ARG A 287 19.35 12.43 -3.52
N ILE A 288 18.87 11.26 -3.17
CA ILE A 288 17.49 10.84 -3.47
C ILE A 288 16.50 11.60 -2.59
N ALA A 289 16.86 11.86 -1.34
CA ALA A 289 16.05 12.67 -0.43
C ALA A 289 15.72 14.04 -1.03
N ASP A 290 16.72 14.74 -1.61
CA ASP A 290 16.55 16.05 -2.26
C ASP A 290 15.50 15.97 -3.40
N VAL A 291 15.59 14.93 -4.24
CA VAL A 291 14.65 14.71 -5.36
C VAL A 291 13.24 14.47 -4.84
N LEU A 292 13.08 13.60 -3.85
CA LEU A 292 11.77 13.32 -3.24
C LEU A 292 11.16 14.55 -2.57
N PHE A 293 12.00 15.38 -1.92
CA PHE A 293 11.57 16.65 -1.34
C PHE A 293 11.00 17.60 -2.41
N VAL A 294 11.75 17.82 -3.50
CA VAL A 294 11.33 18.71 -4.59
C VAL A 294 10.03 18.20 -5.24
N LEU A 295 9.95 16.91 -5.57
CA LEU A 295 8.74 16.31 -6.14
C LEU A 295 7.56 16.38 -5.16
N GLY A 296 7.80 16.21 -3.87
CA GLY A 296 6.82 16.36 -2.81
C GLY A 296 6.25 17.78 -2.75
N VAL A 297 7.12 18.79 -2.71
CA VAL A 297 6.73 20.22 -2.71
C VAL A 297 5.95 20.58 -3.97
N LEU A 298 6.43 20.15 -5.14
CA LEU A 298 5.70 20.36 -6.41
C LEU A 298 4.33 19.68 -6.39
N GLY A 299 4.24 18.46 -5.86
CA GLY A 299 2.99 17.72 -5.70
C GLY A 299 1.99 18.44 -4.79
N MET A 300 2.47 19.00 -3.68
CA MET A 300 1.66 19.79 -2.74
C MET A 300 1.09 21.05 -3.41
N ILE A 301 1.92 21.82 -4.11
CA ILE A 301 1.52 23.08 -4.74
C ILE A 301 0.59 22.80 -5.93
N MET A 302 1.00 21.94 -6.86
CA MET A 302 0.25 21.66 -8.09
C MET A 302 -1.03 20.88 -7.83
N GLY A 303 -1.01 19.93 -6.89
CA GLY A 303 -2.20 19.21 -6.47
C GLY A 303 -3.26 20.16 -5.88
N SER A 304 -2.86 21.09 -5.02
CA SER A 304 -3.76 22.12 -4.46
C SER A 304 -4.28 23.06 -5.54
N PHE A 305 -3.44 23.51 -6.44
CA PHE A 305 -3.80 24.39 -7.53
C PHE A 305 -4.84 23.76 -8.47
N TYR A 306 -4.66 22.51 -8.86
CA TYR A 306 -5.63 21.80 -9.69
C TYR A 306 -6.92 21.49 -8.91
N ALA A 307 -6.84 21.20 -7.62
CA ALA A 307 -8.02 20.94 -6.79
C ALA A 307 -8.94 22.16 -6.74
N VAL A 308 -8.40 23.39 -6.56
CA VAL A 308 -9.20 24.63 -6.51
C VAL A 308 -9.87 24.93 -7.86
N ARG A 309 -9.28 24.54 -8.97
CA ARG A 309 -9.82 24.78 -10.30
C ARG A 309 -10.83 23.72 -10.79
N GLU A 310 -10.91 22.59 -10.10
CA GLU A 310 -11.77 21.49 -10.55
C GLU A 310 -13.20 21.69 -10.01
N SER A 311 -14.16 21.63 -10.89
CA SER A 311 -15.59 21.79 -10.57
C SER A 311 -16.28 20.50 -10.13
N ARG A 312 -15.71 19.35 -10.48
CA ARG A 312 -16.27 18.02 -10.14
C ARG A 312 -15.70 17.53 -8.81
N LEU A 313 -16.54 17.36 -7.81
CA LEU A 313 -16.14 17.04 -6.44
C LEU A 313 -15.21 15.81 -6.32
N LYS A 314 -15.53 14.71 -6.99
CA LYS A 314 -14.68 13.50 -6.97
C LYS A 314 -13.28 13.76 -7.54
N ARG A 315 -13.17 14.54 -8.62
CA ARG A 315 -11.88 14.90 -9.22
C ARG A 315 -11.12 15.91 -8.37
N MET A 316 -11.83 16.86 -7.77
CA MET A 316 -11.26 17.79 -6.79
C MET A 316 -10.60 17.04 -5.63
N LEU A 317 -11.30 16.03 -5.07
CA LEU A 317 -10.74 15.19 -4.01
C LEU A 317 -9.58 14.31 -4.49
N ALA A 318 -9.55 13.91 -5.76
CA ALA A 318 -8.41 13.21 -6.35
C ALA A 318 -7.17 14.11 -6.40
N TYR A 319 -7.29 15.35 -6.88
CA TYR A 319 -6.19 16.33 -6.86
C TYR A 319 -5.76 16.70 -5.44
N SER A 320 -6.72 16.83 -4.52
CA SER A 320 -6.40 16.98 -3.10
C SER A 320 -5.63 15.78 -2.55
N SER A 321 -5.85 14.55 -3.05
CA SER A 321 -5.04 13.38 -2.67
C SER A 321 -3.62 13.50 -3.20
N VAL A 322 -3.41 14.02 -4.41
CA VAL A 322 -2.07 14.31 -4.97
C VAL A 322 -1.31 15.29 -4.07
N ALA A 323 -1.98 16.37 -3.61
CA ALA A 323 -1.36 17.32 -2.69
C ALA A 323 -0.94 16.65 -1.36
N GLN A 324 -1.80 15.80 -0.79
CA GLN A 324 -1.50 15.09 0.47
C GLN A 324 -0.37 14.06 0.32
N ILE A 325 -0.28 13.40 -0.83
CA ILE A 325 0.86 12.53 -1.17
C ILE A 325 2.14 13.37 -1.27
N GLY A 326 2.05 14.58 -1.83
CA GLY A 326 3.15 15.54 -1.84
C GLY A 326 3.67 15.84 -0.43
N TYR A 327 2.81 16.07 0.58
CA TYR A 327 3.22 16.24 1.98
C TYR A 327 3.99 15.04 2.52
N ILE A 328 3.55 13.82 2.21
CA ILE A 328 4.22 12.60 2.68
C ILE A 328 5.62 12.47 2.06
N PHE A 329 5.72 12.63 0.73
CA PHE A 329 7.02 12.54 0.05
C PHE A 329 7.95 13.70 0.40
N MET A 330 7.43 14.89 0.67
CA MET A 330 8.21 15.99 1.23
C MET A 330 8.77 15.61 2.61
N GLY A 331 7.96 14.98 3.48
CA GLY A 331 8.40 14.50 4.78
C GLY A 331 9.53 13.46 4.69
N ILE A 332 9.40 12.47 3.78
CA ILE A 332 10.46 11.49 3.49
C ILE A 332 11.71 12.21 2.96
N GLY A 333 11.53 13.15 2.05
CA GLY A 333 12.59 13.91 1.39
C GLY A 333 13.33 14.89 2.30
N LEU A 334 12.81 15.23 3.50
CA LEU A 334 13.55 15.99 4.50
C LEU A 334 14.81 15.25 5.00
N GLY A 335 14.92 13.95 4.78
CA GLY A 335 16.09 13.16 5.15
C GLY A 335 16.39 13.18 6.65
N SER A 336 15.36 13.30 7.49
CA SER A 336 15.49 13.38 8.95
C SER A 336 14.46 12.47 9.63
N GLU A 337 14.77 12.06 10.86
CA GLU A 337 13.84 11.24 11.67
C GLU A 337 12.50 11.96 11.90
N ALA A 338 12.53 13.26 12.17
CA ALA A 338 11.34 14.08 12.34
C ALA A 338 10.49 14.12 11.07
N GLY A 339 11.11 14.22 9.88
CA GLY A 339 10.44 14.17 8.59
C GLY A 339 9.77 12.81 8.34
N MET A 340 10.46 11.71 8.67
CA MET A 340 9.90 10.36 8.56
C MET A 340 8.74 10.14 9.52
N LEU A 341 8.85 10.60 10.76
CA LEU A 341 7.76 10.53 11.74
C LEU A 341 6.53 11.31 11.27
N ALA A 342 6.74 12.52 10.74
CA ALA A 342 5.67 13.35 10.18
C ALA A 342 5.01 12.65 8.97
N ALA A 343 5.79 12.02 8.08
CA ALA A 343 5.28 11.25 6.95
C ALA A 343 4.42 10.06 7.41
N CYS A 344 4.89 9.27 8.38
CA CYS A 344 4.13 8.15 8.96
C CYS A 344 2.82 8.61 9.59
N PHE A 345 2.84 9.67 10.40
CA PHE A 345 1.64 10.24 11.00
C PHE A 345 0.66 10.73 9.93
N HIS A 346 1.17 11.39 8.89
CA HIS A 346 0.34 11.90 7.81
C HIS A 346 -0.31 10.77 6.98
N VAL A 347 0.36 9.62 6.81
CA VAL A 347 -0.24 8.42 6.20
C VAL A 347 -1.49 7.99 6.95
N LEU A 348 -1.43 7.91 8.29
CA LEU A 348 -2.56 7.54 9.13
C LEU A 348 -3.71 8.55 9.03
N ALA A 349 -3.41 9.83 9.22
CA ALA A 349 -4.40 10.91 9.15
C ALA A 349 -5.09 10.99 7.78
N HIS A 350 -4.30 10.90 6.71
CA HIS A 350 -4.80 10.97 5.34
C HIS A 350 -5.64 9.73 4.96
N ALA A 351 -5.32 8.53 5.47
CA ALA A 351 -6.10 7.33 5.23
C ALA A 351 -7.55 7.50 5.71
N VAL A 352 -7.72 7.91 6.96
CA VAL A 352 -9.04 8.13 7.57
C VAL A 352 -9.79 9.27 6.87
N THR A 353 -9.14 10.43 6.72
CA THR A 353 -9.76 11.62 6.16
C THR A 353 -10.25 11.40 4.74
N LYS A 354 -9.46 10.74 3.86
CA LYS A 354 -9.86 10.55 2.46
C LYS A 354 -10.96 9.53 2.30
N SER A 355 -10.92 8.45 3.05
CA SER A 355 -12.02 7.47 3.02
C SER A 355 -13.34 8.13 3.42
N MET A 356 -13.33 8.94 4.49
CA MET A 356 -14.51 9.68 4.93
C MET A 356 -15.00 10.69 3.89
N LEU A 357 -14.10 11.54 3.35
CA LEU A 357 -14.47 12.56 2.37
C LEU A 357 -15.07 11.96 1.10
N PHE A 358 -14.54 10.85 0.59
CA PHE A 358 -15.12 10.19 -0.58
C PHE A 358 -16.48 9.57 -0.27
N LEU A 359 -16.70 9.02 0.91
CA LEU A 359 -18.01 8.51 1.33
C LEU A 359 -19.04 9.62 1.38
N CYS A 360 -18.71 10.78 1.95
CA CYS A 360 -19.59 11.95 1.99
C CYS A 360 -19.97 12.49 0.60
N CYS A 361 -19.18 12.21 -0.45
CA CYS A 361 -19.54 12.56 -1.83
C CYS A 361 -20.63 11.67 -2.44
N GLY A 362 -20.99 10.58 -1.81
CA GLY A 362 -21.99 9.63 -2.27
C GLY A 362 -23.37 9.78 -1.63
N THR A 363 -23.45 10.64 -0.62
CA THR A 363 -24.72 11.03 0.05
C THR A 363 -25.28 12.27 -0.61
#